data_19489cd8b8adcb560c62f33429f56688
#
_entry.id   19489cd8b8adcb560c62f33429f56688
#
_cell.length_a   1.000
_cell.length_b   1.000
_cell.length_c   1.000
_cell.angle_alpha   90.00
_cell.angle_beta   90.00
_cell.angle_gamma   90.00
#
_symmetry.space_group_name_H-M   'P 1'
#
loop_
_entity.id
_entity.type
_entity.pdbx_description
1 polymer ?
#
loop_
_entity_poly.entity_id
_entity_poly.type
_entity_poly.pdbx_seq_one_letter_code
_entity_poly.pdbx_strand_id
1 'polypeptide(L)'
;CRHFVDRDMHKMTGLGMEYRIDSSELLAARGFCQHWTESATCNTGDSFLTELTDIEGDVVDMEAYAQAFVCRAKEIPFISVKYVSDVIGQNSVKHWEDRLEDARAGLSHFFNVLKESI
;
A
#
# COMPACT_ATOMS: atom_id res chain seq x y z
N CYS A 1 -4.48 1.28 2.94
CA CYS A 1 -3.78 2.40 2.27
C CYS A 1 -4.67 3.01 1.19
N ARG A 2 -4.70 4.33 1.12
CA ARG A 2 -5.36 5.12 0.07
C ARG A 2 -4.37 6.04 -0.65
N HIS A 3 -3.19 6.20 -0.09
CA HIS A 3 -2.11 7.01 -0.61
C HIS A 3 -0.97 6.10 -1.03
N PHE A 4 -0.45 6.31 -2.23
CA PHE A 4 0.57 5.46 -2.84
C PHE A 4 1.70 6.31 -3.41
N VAL A 5 2.93 5.89 -3.15
CA VAL A 5 4.15 6.57 -3.59
C VAL A 5 5.03 5.55 -4.30
N ASP A 6 5.54 5.92 -5.48
CA ASP A 6 6.55 5.11 -6.19
C ASP A 6 7.95 5.64 -5.83
N ARG A 7 8.70 4.87 -5.01
CA ARG A 7 10.03 5.31 -4.56
C ARG A 7 11.07 5.33 -5.67
N ASP A 8 10.88 4.58 -6.73
CA ASP A 8 11.81 4.59 -7.86
C ASP A 8 11.59 5.83 -8.72
N MET A 9 10.34 6.20 -8.96
CA MET A 9 10.00 7.46 -9.64
C MET A 9 10.27 8.69 -8.77
N HIS A 10 10.20 8.57 -7.46
CA HIS A 10 10.58 9.65 -6.55
C HIS A 10 12.00 10.17 -6.84
N LYS A 11 12.91 9.26 -7.12
CA LYS A 11 14.30 9.62 -7.48
C LYS A 11 14.39 10.42 -8.78
N MET A 12 13.33 10.44 -9.56
CA MET A 12 13.25 11.10 -10.87
C MET A 12 12.39 12.36 -10.85
N THR A 13 12.07 12.90 -9.67
CA THR A 13 11.18 14.08 -9.55
C THR A 13 11.68 15.31 -10.29
N GLY A 14 12.98 15.47 -10.43
CA GLY A 14 13.56 16.55 -11.21
C GLY A 14 13.18 16.53 -12.69
N LEU A 15 12.61 15.45 -13.18
CA LEU A 15 12.12 15.30 -14.55
C LEU A 15 10.62 15.59 -14.67
N GLY A 16 9.97 16.06 -13.59
CA GLY A 16 8.53 16.37 -13.59
C GLY A 16 7.62 15.15 -13.58
N MET A 17 8.13 13.98 -13.23
CA MET A 17 7.33 12.76 -13.19
C MET A 17 6.45 12.71 -11.95
N GLU A 18 5.19 12.35 -12.12
CA GLU A 18 4.26 12.15 -11.04
C GLU A 18 4.54 10.79 -10.37
N TYR A 19 4.72 10.81 -9.04
CA TYR A 19 5.06 9.60 -8.28
C TYR A 19 4.17 9.37 -7.05
N ARG A 20 3.12 10.17 -6.92
CA ARG A 20 2.12 10.05 -5.84
C ARG A 20 0.73 9.84 -6.42
N ILE A 21 -0.03 8.95 -5.78
CA ILE A 21 -1.44 8.74 -6.10
C ILE A 21 -2.23 8.81 -4.79
N ASP A 22 -3.30 9.60 -4.81
CA ASP A 22 -4.30 9.64 -3.74
C ASP A 22 -5.63 9.12 -4.29
N SER A 23 -6.07 7.98 -3.76
CA SER A 23 -7.33 7.35 -4.16
C SER A 23 -8.53 7.83 -3.35
N SER A 24 -8.33 8.74 -2.39
CA SER A 24 -9.38 9.18 -1.45
C SER A 24 -10.57 9.83 -2.14
N GLU A 25 -10.32 10.67 -3.14
CA GLU A 25 -11.39 11.38 -3.85
C GLU A 25 -12.33 10.43 -4.59
N LEU A 26 -11.77 9.47 -5.31
CA LEU A 26 -12.55 8.49 -6.06
C LEU A 26 -13.31 7.53 -5.12
N LEU A 27 -12.67 7.13 -4.02
CA LEU A 27 -13.32 6.33 -2.98
C LEU A 27 -14.51 7.09 -2.37
N ALA A 28 -14.33 8.35 -2.02
CA ALA A 28 -15.39 9.21 -1.47
C ALA A 28 -16.54 9.38 -2.47
N ALA A 29 -16.23 9.63 -3.73
CA ALA A 29 -17.24 9.81 -4.78
C ALA A 29 -18.10 8.55 -4.99
N ARG A 30 -17.58 7.38 -4.66
CA ARG A 30 -18.28 6.09 -4.76
C ARG A 30 -18.84 5.60 -3.43
N GLY A 31 -18.75 6.39 -2.35
CA GLY A 31 -19.34 6.08 -1.05
C GLY A 31 -18.55 5.07 -0.19
N PHE A 32 -17.27 4.84 -0.50
CA PHE A 32 -16.48 3.82 0.19
C PHE A 32 -15.70 4.32 1.42
N CYS A 33 -15.69 5.61 1.71
CA CYS A 33 -14.83 6.18 2.76
C CYS A 33 -15.49 6.34 4.14
N GLN A 34 -16.72 5.93 4.31
CA GLN A 34 -17.48 6.24 5.53
C GLN A 34 -16.99 5.52 6.79
N HIS A 35 -16.27 4.40 6.64
CA HIS A 35 -15.87 3.55 7.76
C HIS A 35 -14.35 3.49 7.97
N TRP A 36 -13.55 4.15 7.13
CA TRP A 36 -12.09 4.10 7.19
C TRP A 36 -11.52 5.49 7.33
N THR A 37 -11.46 5.96 8.57
CA THR A 37 -10.97 7.31 8.90
C THR A 37 -9.45 7.40 8.88
N GLU A 38 -8.76 6.29 9.15
CA GLU A 38 -7.31 6.22 9.14
C GLU A 38 -6.79 5.59 7.86
N SER A 39 -5.70 6.14 7.35
CA SER A 39 -5.06 5.62 6.14
C SER A 39 -3.55 5.75 6.24
N ALA A 40 -2.87 4.66 5.90
CA ALA A 40 -1.44 4.65 5.75
C ALA A 40 -1.05 4.99 4.30
N THR A 41 0.16 5.50 4.13
CA THR A 41 0.79 5.69 2.82
C THR A 41 1.66 4.48 2.50
N CYS A 42 1.42 3.88 1.33
CA CYS A 42 2.18 2.75 0.83
C CYS A 42 3.27 3.23 -0.13
N ASN A 43 4.51 2.87 0.13
CA ASN A 43 5.66 3.19 -0.70
C ASN A 43 6.06 1.95 -1.50
N THR A 44 5.96 2.03 -2.80
CA THR A 44 6.18 0.92 -3.73
C THR A 44 7.48 1.09 -4.51
N GLY A 45 8.19 0.00 -4.75
CA GLY A 45 9.37 -0.02 -5.61
C GLY A 45 9.75 -1.43 -6.05
N ASP A 46 10.71 -1.52 -6.96
CA ASP A 46 11.10 -2.77 -7.62
C ASP A 46 12.12 -3.59 -6.83
N SER A 47 12.64 -3.05 -5.71
CA SER A 47 13.61 -3.75 -4.88
C SER A 47 13.08 -4.02 -3.49
N PHE A 48 13.49 -5.14 -2.91
CA PHE A 48 13.20 -5.47 -1.52
C PHE A 48 14.05 -4.59 -0.58
N LEU A 49 13.39 -3.84 0.30
CA LEU A 49 14.09 -2.97 1.25
C LEU A 49 14.47 -3.76 2.50
N THR A 50 15.78 -3.87 2.73
CA THR A 50 16.36 -4.55 3.90
C THR A 50 16.95 -3.58 4.91
N GLU A 51 17.18 -2.34 4.52
CA GLU A 51 17.76 -1.29 5.36
C GLU A 51 16.82 -0.11 5.47
N LEU A 52 16.83 0.55 6.62
CA LEU A 52 16.09 1.78 6.83
C LEU A 52 16.70 2.90 6.00
N THR A 53 15.95 3.41 5.04
CA THR A 53 16.34 4.52 4.19
C THR A 53 15.34 5.66 4.31
N ASP A 54 15.68 6.83 3.77
CA ASP A 54 14.76 7.96 3.74
C ASP A 54 13.71 7.74 2.65
N ILE A 55 12.60 7.17 3.03
CA ILE A 55 11.45 6.92 2.14
C ILE A 55 10.21 7.65 2.66
N GLU A 56 9.38 8.08 1.74
CA GLU A 56 8.07 8.66 2.05
C GLU A 56 7.05 7.53 2.19
N GLY A 57 6.44 7.37 3.37
CA GLY A 57 5.39 6.39 3.58
C GLY A 57 5.49 5.66 4.90
N ASP A 58 4.44 4.93 5.24
CA ASP A 58 4.29 4.19 6.48
C ASP A 58 4.62 2.71 6.32
N VAL A 59 4.30 2.16 5.15
CA VAL A 59 4.53 0.76 4.81
C VAL A 59 5.18 0.67 3.43
N VAL A 60 5.88 -0.43 3.17
CA VAL A 60 6.56 -0.66 1.89
C VAL A 60 6.06 -1.94 1.24
N ASP A 61 6.01 -1.93 -0.09
CA ASP A 61 5.68 -3.09 -0.91
C ASP A 61 6.34 -2.99 -2.29
N MET A 62 5.93 -3.86 -3.21
CA MET A 62 6.50 -3.92 -4.54
C MET A 62 5.44 -3.84 -5.66
N GLU A 63 4.15 -3.66 -5.35
CA GLU A 63 3.09 -3.75 -6.36
C GLU A 63 2.01 -2.66 -6.28
N ALA A 64 1.73 -2.11 -5.09
CA ALA A 64 0.51 -1.34 -4.87
C ALA A 64 0.42 -0.07 -5.72
N TYR A 65 1.52 0.63 -5.95
CA TYR A 65 1.48 1.84 -6.79
C TYR A 65 1.03 1.51 -8.22
N ALA A 66 1.53 0.43 -8.80
CA ALA A 66 1.13 0.01 -10.15
C ALA A 66 -0.36 -0.32 -10.22
N GLN A 67 -0.87 -1.00 -9.21
CA GLN A 67 -2.30 -1.32 -9.10
C GLN A 67 -3.14 -0.03 -8.97
N ALA A 68 -2.72 0.88 -8.10
CA ALA A 68 -3.39 2.17 -7.91
C ALA A 68 -3.38 3.02 -9.20
N PHE A 69 -2.28 3.00 -9.93
CA PHE A 69 -2.13 3.72 -11.20
C PHE A 69 -3.14 3.23 -12.25
N VAL A 70 -3.24 1.92 -12.43
CA VAL A 70 -4.20 1.32 -13.37
C VAL A 70 -5.64 1.63 -12.96
N CYS A 71 -5.95 1.51 -11.67
CA CYS A 71 -7.30 1.80 -11.16
C CYS A 71 -7.66 3.28 -11.37
N ARG A 72 -6.72 4.21 -11.10
CA ARG A 72 -6.94 5.64 -11.35
C ARG A 72 -7.21 5.91 -12.83
N ALA A 73 -6.43 5.31 -13.72
CA ALA A 73 -6.59 5.49 -15.16
C ALA A 73 -7.95 4.99 -15.66
N LYS A 74 -8.54 4.01 -14.99
CA LYS A 74 -9.84 3.42 -15.31
C LYS A 74 -10.99 3.99 -14.46
N GLU A 75 -10.71 4.96 -13.60
CA GLU A 75 -11.67 5.53 -12.66
C GLU A 75 -12.31 4.49 -11.74
N ILE A 76 -11.53 3.49 -11.33
CA ILE A 76 -11.94 2.44 -10.41
C ILE A 76 -11.46 2.80 -9.01
N PRO A 77 -12.34 2.82 -7.99
CA PRO A 77 -11.92 3.03 -6.61
C PRO A 77 -10.95 1.93 -6.17
N PHE A 78 -9.87 2.34 -5.50
CA PHE A 78 -8.83 1.41 -5.07
C PHE A 78 -8.42 1.68 -3.63
N ILE A 79 -8.35 0.63 -2.84
CA ILE A 79 -7.79 0.63 -1.49
C ILE A 79 -6.94 -0.62 -1.32
N SER A 80 -5.82 -0.49 -0.63
CA SER A 80 -4.94 -1.62 -0.35
C SER A 80 -4.91 -1.90 1.16
N VAL A 81 -5.17 -3.15 1.51
CA VAL A 81 -5.08 -3.64 2.88
C VAL A 81 -3.80 -4.43 3.01
N LYS A 82 -2.98 -4.09 4.00
CA LYS A 82 -1.66 -4.69 4.19
C LYS A 82 -1.55 -5.33 5.57
N TYR A 83 -0.96 -6.52 5.61
CA TYR A 83 -0.49 -7.14 6.84
C TYR A 83 1.01 -6.86 6.96
N VAL A 84 1.43 -6.27 8.07
CA VAL A 84 2.84 -5.98 8.31
C VAL A 84 3.53 -7.26 8.78
N SER A 85 4.35 -7.84 7.92
CA SER A 85 5.05 -9.10 8.19
C SER A 85 6.37 -8.91 8.94
N ASP A 86 7.01 -7.75 8.77
CA ASP A 86 8.33 -7.48 9.33
C ASP A 86 8.61 -5.98 9.37
N VAL A 87 9.65 -5.62 10.10
CA VAL A 87 10.12 -4.23 10.20
C VAL A 87 11.44 -4.11 9.46
N ILE A 88 11.57 -3.09 8.59
CA ILE A 88 12.78 -2.85 7.82
C ILE A 88 13.98 -2.68 8.76
N GLY A 89 15.09 -3.36 8.42
CA GLY A 89 16.31 -3.33 9.21
C GLY A 89 16.44 -4.43 10.27
N GLN A 90 15.43 -5.29 10.42
CA GLN A 90 15.39 -6.36 11.42
C GLN A 90 15.38 -7.76 10.77
N ASN A 91 16.40 -8.08 9.94
CA ASN A 91 16.48 -9.37 9.24
C ASN A 91 15.18 -9.70 8.48
N SER A 92 14.73 -8.76 7.69
CA SER A 92 13.40 -8.72 7.08
C SER A 92 13.02 -9.98 6.29
N VAL A 93 13.92 -10.55 5.51
CA VAL A 93 13.63 -11.73 4.66
C VAL A 93 13.17 -12.92 5.50
N LYS A 94 13.88 -13.21 6.61
CA LYS A 94 13.53 -14.31 7.51
C LYS A 94 12.19 -14.05 8.21
N HIS A 95 11.98 -12.83 8.69
CA HIS A 95 10.72 -12.47 9.36
C HIS A 95 9.54 -12.57 8.41
N TRP A 96 9.71 -12.13 7.17
CA TRP A 96 8.68 -12.22 6.15
C TRP A 96 8.24 -13.67 5.90
N GLU A 97 9.20 -14.58 5.75
CA GLU A 97 8.90 -16.01 5.54
C GLU A 97 8.16 -16.62 6.75
N ASP A 98 8.62 -16.32 7.97
CA ASP A 98 8.03 -16.83 9.21
C ASP A 98 6.61 -16.28 9.44
N ARG A 99 6.24 -15.15 8.83
CA ARG A 99 4.95 -14.49 9.05
C ARG A 99 3.91 -14.73 7.96
N LEU A 100 4.22 -15.51 6.93
CA LEU A 100 3.28 -15.75 5.82
C LEU A 100 1.97 -16.36 6.27
N GLU A 101 2.00 -17.34 7.19
CA GLU A 101 0.78 -17.96 7.69
C GLU A 101 -0.06 -17.00 8.52
N ASP A 102 0.58 -16.20 9.38
CA ASP A 102 -0.11 -15.17 10.16
C ASP A 102 -0.74 -14.11 9.25
N ALA A 103 -0.03 -13.71 8.19
CA ALA A 103 -0.54 -12.76 7.21
C ALA A 103 -1.79 -13.29 6.51
N ARG A 104 -1.76 -14.55 6.09
CA ARG A 104 -2.91 -15.19 5.46
C ARG A 104 -4.12 -15.21 6.39
N ALA A 105 -3.93 -15.61 7.63
CA ALA A 105 -5.01 -15.64 8.62
C ALA A 105 -5.57 -14.24 8.90
N GLY A 106 -4.71 -13.26 9.09
CA GLY A 106 -5.11 -11.87 9.36
C GLY A 106 -5.88 -11.24 8.21
N LEU A 107 -5.40 -11.40 6.99
CA LEU A 107 -6.06 -10.87 5.80
C LEU A 107 -7.40 -11.56 5.54
N SER A 108 -7.48 -12.87 5.73
CA SER A 108 -8.73 -13.60 5.60
C SER A 108 -9.77 -13.14 6.62
N HIS A 109 -9.36 -12.93 7.86
CA HIS A 109 -10.24 -12.40 8.89
C HIS A 109 -10.76 -11.00 8.54
N PHE A 110 -9.87 -10.11 8.13
CA PHE A 110 -10.24 -8.75 7.71
C PHE A 110 -11.24 -8.79 6.55
N PHE A 111 -11.01 -9.60 5.55
CA PHE A 111 -11.91 -9.74 4.40
C PHE A 111 -13.30 -10.22 4.80
N ASN A 112 -13.39 -11.19 5.72
CA ASN A 112 -14.67 -11.69 6.21
C ASN A 112 -15.46 -10.62 6.97
N VAL A 113 -14.78 -9.80 7.77
CA VAL A 113 -15.41 -8.67 8.46
C VAL A 113 -15.85 -7.61 7.46
N LEU A 114 -15.00 -7.28 6.50
CA LEU A 114 -15.28 -6.26 5.48
C LEU A 114 -16.51 -6.61 4.64
N LYS A 115 -16.63 -7.84 4.18
CA LYS A 115 -17.74 -8.24 3.31
C LYS A 115 -19.09 -8.21 4.03
N GLU A 116 -19.11 -8.32 5.36
CA GLU A 116 -20.32 -8.17 6.16
C GLU A 116 -20.76 -6.69 6.28
N SER A 117 -19.83 -5.76 6.06
CA SER A 117 -20.06 -4.31 6.18
C SER A 117 -20.45 -3.66 4.84
N ILE A 118 -20.33 -4.39 3.77
CA ILE A 118 -20.70 -3.93 2.40
C ILE A 118 -22.14 -4.41 2.04
#